data_91b00bd0b5ad98a74313338040a679be
#
_entry.id   91b00bd0b5ad98a74313338040a679be
#
_cell.length_a   1.000
_cell.length_b   1.000
_cell.length_c   1.000
_cell.angle_alpha   90.00
_cell.angle_beta   90.00
_cell.angle_gamma   90.00
#
_symmetry.space_group_name_H-M   'P 1'
#
loop_
_entity.id
_entity.type
_entity.pdbx_description
1 polymer ?
#
loop_
_entity_poly.entity_id
_entity_poly.type
_entity_poly.pdbx_seq_one_letter_code
_entity_poly.pdbx_strand_id
1 'polypeptide(L)'
;MPELDRDTAREWIERWDRQQEESLPDREDRFTALIDAVEAGTGRPDPLVLDIGCGPGSLAVRLLARLPRATVVGIDADPVSLTLGRAAYSGVPGLRFADLDLRVPGWPARLGLDREARAPDAAVSTTALHWLTEPELRATYAELASVLRPGGLLLDGDHFTLDAKESPVLARLSQALRQREDQRRFPGGHPEGWHAWWDAAAADPALAGHVAERARRRVDAGHHGTESTMLGTHVEALKAAGFAEVGTLWQRGDNRLLCAVLPRPQSSSAPGGRVRDAARRRY
;
A
#
# COMPACT_ATOMS: atom_id res chain seq x y z
N MET A 1 -15.81 14.81 -22.17
CA MET A 1 -16.13 15.17 -20.78
C MET A 1 -15.37 16.44 -20.48
N PRO A 2 -15.91 17.39 -19.69
CA PRO A 2 -15.14 18.55 -19.26
C PRO A 2 -13.87 18.05 -18.54
N GLU A 3 -12.75 18.70 -18.83
CA GLU A 3 -11.48 18.40 -18.15
C GLU A 3 -11.61 18.86 -16.69
N LEU A 4 -11.33 17.98 -15.75
CA LEU A 4 -11.37 18.29 -14.32
C LEU A 4 -10.20 19.22 -14.00
N ASP A 5 -10.48 20.43 -13.52
CA ASP A 5 -9.44 21.37 -13.14
C ASP A 5 -8.73 20.92 -11.84
N ARG A 6 -7.53 21.47 -11.64
CA ARG A 6 -6.66 21.08 -10.53
C ARG A 6 -7.25 21.41 -9.17
N ASP A 7 -7.87 22.54 -9.01
CA ASP A 7 -8.34 23.01 -7.71
C ASP A 7 -9.58 22.23 -7.29
N THR A 8 -10.52 22.01 -8.19
CA THR A 8 -11.66 21.10 -7.98
C THR A 8 -11.19 19.68 -7.61
N ALA A 9 -10.18 19.16 -8.32
CA ALA A 9 -9.63 17.83 -7.99
C ALA A 9 -9.02 17.78 -6.60
N ARG A 10 -8.33 18.83 -6.15
CA ARG A 10 -7.79 18.93 -4.80
C ARG A 10 -8.86 18.98 -3.73
N GLU A 11 -9.92 19.75 -3.95
CA GLU A 11 -11.07 19.82 -3.02
C GLU A 11 -11.70 18.43 -2.83
N TRP A 12 -11.86 17.66 -3.91
CA TRP A 12 -12.35 16.28 -3.85
C TRP A 12 -11.40 15.35 -3.10
N ILE A 13 -10.08 15.50 -3.28
CA ILE A 13 -9.09 14.70 -2.58
C ILE A 13 -9.04 15.06 -1.09
N GLU A 14 -9.10 16.34 -0.74
CA GLU A 14 -9.17 16.77 0.67
C GLU A 14 -10.41 16.22 1.36
N ARG A 15 -11.54 16.20 0.65
CA ARG A 15 -12.77 15.58 1.15
C ARG A 15 -12.65 14.07 1.30
N TRP A 16 -11.99 13.40 0.34
CA TRP A 16 -11.60 12.00 0.42
C TRP A 16 -10.72 11.72 1.63
N ASP A 17 -9.66 12.49 1.81
CA ASP A 17 -8.73 12.31 2.92
C ASP A 17 -9.44 12.46 4.27
N ARG A 18 -10.30 13.47 4.44
CA ARG A 18 -11.12 13.62 5.66
C ARG A 18 -12.01 12.41 5.92
N GLN A 19 -12.74 11.93 4.91
CA GLN A 19 -13.60 10.76 5.03
C GLN A 19 -12.79 9.50 5.39
N GLN A 20 -11.58 9.35 4.84
CA GLN A 20 -10.70 8.23 5.17
C GLN A 20 -10.18 8.32 6.62
N GLU A 21 -9.84 9.51 7.12
CA GLU A 21 -9.41 9.70 8.51
C GLU A 21 -10.51 9.40 9.52
N GLU A 22 -11.76 9.61 9.16
CA GLU A 22 -12.90 9.24 10.00
C GLU A 22 -12.99 7.72 10.19
N SER A 23 -12.77 6.96 9.13
CA SER A 23 -12.82 5.49 9.16
C SER A 23 -11.52 4.86 9.67
N LEU A 24 -10.42 5.59 9.59
CA LEU A 24 -9.05 5.15 9.84
C LEU A 24 -8.35 6.12 10.78
N PRO A 25 -8.70 6.10 12.06
CA PRO A 25 -7.98 6.88 13.05
C PRO A 25 -6.48 6.54 12.98
N ASP A 26 -5.65 7.57 13.09
CA ASP A 26 -4.18 7.47 12.99
C ASP A 26 -3.65 7.13 11.59
N ARG A 27 -4.42 7.45 10.55
CA ARG A 27 -3.98 7.28 9.15
C ARG A 27 -2.67 8.02 8.87
N GLU A 28 -2.51 9.24 9.36
CA GLU A 28 -1.28 10.04 9.17
C GLU A 28 -0.10 9.46 9.96
N ASP A 29 -0.32 8.94 11.17
CA ASP A 29 0.73 8.25 11.95
C ASP A 29 1.20 6.98 11.23
N ARG A 30 0.26 6.22 10.64
CA ARG A 30 0.58 5.05 9.83
C ARG A 30 1.35 5.42 8.56
N PHE A 31 0.96 6.51 7.87
CA PHE A 31 1.69 7.02 6.72
C PHE A 31 3.11 7.42 7.09
N THR A 32 3.28 8.12 8.22
CA THR A 32 4.60 8.49 8.74
C THR A 32 5.46 7.26 8.99
N ALA A 33 4.94 6.26 9.70
CA ALA A 33 5.68 5.02 9.97
C ALA A 33 6.03 4.26 8.69
N LEU A 34 5.12 4.24 7.70
CA LEU A 34 5.36 3.62 6.40
C LEU A 34 6.47 4.34 5.62
N ILE A 35 6.43 5.66 5.56
CA ILE A 35 7.42 6.48 4.85
C ILE A 35 8.79 6.35 5.53
N ASP A 36 8.85 6.38 6.86
CA ASP A 36 10.08 6.16 7.64
C ASP A 36 10.67 4.77 7.34
N ALA A 37 9.82 3.74 7.23
CA ALA A 37 10.26 2.39 6.86
C ALA A 37 10.79 2.31 5.42
N VAL A 38 10.18 3.01 4.47
CA VAL A 38 10.71 3.13 3.09
C VAL A 38 12.07 3.82 3.11
N GLU A 39 12.19 4.96 3.79
CA GLU A 39 13.45 5.72 3.88
C GLU A 39 14.58 4.87 4.48
N ALA A 40 14.32 4.25 5.63
CA ALA A 40 15.30 3.42 6.33
C ALA A 40 15.65 2.14 5.55
N GLY A 41 14.65 1.47 4.99
CA GLY A 41 14.81 0.14 4.40
C GLY A 41 15.39 0.16 3.00
N THR A 42 15.14 1.21 2.21
CA THR A 42 15.72 1.33 0.87
C THR A 42 17.16 1.80 0.90
N GLY A 43 17.54 2.60 1.92
CA GLY A 43 18.90 3.09 2.13
C GLY A 43 19.41 4.00 1.01
N ARG A 44 18.50 4.63 0.25
CA ARG A 44 18.84 5.49 -0.89
C ARG A 44 17.92 6.71 -0.95
N PRO A 45 18.42 7.85 -1.44
CA PRO A 45 17.66 9.09 -1.49
C PRO A 45 16.66 9.18 -2.66
N ASP A 46 16.75 8.27 -3.61
CA ASP A 46 16.00 8.25 -4.87
C ASP A 46 15.30 6.88 -5.08
N PRO A 47 14.54 6.34 -4.10
CA PRO A 47 13.92 5.02 -4.25
C PRO A 47 12.87 5.04 -5.37
N LEU A 48 12.71 3.89 -6.04
CA LEU A 48 11.58 3.59 -6.91
C LEU A 48 10.54 2.82 -6.10
N VAL A 49 9.35 3.39 -5.93
CA VAL A 49 8.28 2.87 -5.08
C VAL A 49 7.03 2.61 -5.92
N LEU A 50 6.42 1.45 -5.73
CA LEU A 50 5.10 1.13 -6.25
C LEU A 50 4.06 1.40 -5.15
N ASP A 51 3.10 2.28 -5.38
CA ASP A 51 1.97 2.54 -4.48
C ASP A 51 0.76 1.75 -5.00
N ILE A 52 0.46 0.63 -4.33
CA ILE A 52 -0.49 -0.40 -4.75
C ILE A 52 -1.89 -0.09 -4.22
N GLY A 53 -2.86 0.11 -5.09
CA GLY A 53 -4.18 0.62 -4.73
C GLY A 53 -4.06 2.05 -4.21
N CYS A 54 -3.38 2.89 -4.98
CA CYS A 54 -2.97 4.23 -4.54
C CYS A 54 -4.15 5.20 -4.31
N GLY A 55 -5.36 4.83 -4.74
CA GLY A 55 -6.48 5.76 -4.74
C GLY A 55 -6.14 7.04 -5.51
N PRO A 56 -6.50 8.22 -5.00
CA PRO A 56 -6.14 9.49 -5.62
C PRO A 56 -4.68 9.90 -5.41
N GLY A 57 -3.83 9.07 -4.77
CA GLY A 57 -2.40 9.32 -4.58
C GLY A 57 -2.03 10.01 -3.28
N SER A 58 -2.88 9.94 -2.25
CA SER A 58 -2.65 10.60 -0.95
C SER A 58 -1.35 10.18 -0.26
N LEU A 59 -1.00 8.88 -0.28
CA LEU A 59 0.26 8.38 0.25
C LEU A 59 1.43 8.78 -0.67
N ALA A 60 1.27 8.63 -1.99
CA ALA A 60 2.30 8.94 -2.96
C ALA A 60 2.84 10.37 -2.83
N VAL A 61 1.97 11.37 -2.68
CA VAL A 61 2.42 12.78 -2.55
C VAL A 61 3.11 13.06 -1.22
N ARG A 62 2.69 12.41 -0.12
CA ARG A 62 3.36 12.52 1.18
C ARG A 62 4.74 11.89 1.15
N LEU A 63 4.87 10.74 0.45
CA LEU A 63 6.16 10.09 0.24
C LEU A 63 7.10 10.99 -0.56
N LEU A 64 6.63 11.59 -1.65
CA LEU A 64 7.42 12.53 -2.46
C LEU A 64 7.77 13.83 -1.73
N ALA A 65 6.90 14.32 -0.84
CA ALA A 65 7.21 15.47 0.00
C ALA A 65 8.37 15.16 0.96
N ARG A 66 8.48 13.94 1.48
CA ARG A 66 9.56 13.49 2.36
C ARG A 66 10.81 13.07 1.58
N LEU A 67 10.64 12.42 0.43
CA LEU A 67 11.70 11.90 -0.42
C LEU A 67 11.59 12.52 -1.84
N PRO A 68 11.99 13.79 -2.03
CA PRO A 68 11.71 14.54 -3.26
C PRO A 68 12.46 14.04 -4.50
N ARG A 69 13.41 13.12 -4.34
CA ARG A 69 14.12 12.46 -5.44
C ARG A 69 13.57 11.06 -5.75
N ALA A 70 12.59 10.58 -4.98
CA ALA A 70 11.95 9.31 -5.25
C ALA A 70 11.17 9.33 -6.58
N THR A 71 10.96 8.17 -7.15
CA THR A 71 9.97 7.93 -8.19
C THR A 71 8.86 7.07 -7.59
N VAL A 72 7.60 7.52 -7.69
CA VAL A 72 6.43 6.79 -7.22
C VAL A 72 5.53 6.47 -8.39
N VAL A 73 5.18 5.20 -8.53
CA VAL A 73 4.20 4.71 -9.50
C VAL A 73 2.95 4.33 -8.73
N GLY A 74 1.95 5.21 -8.74
CA GLY A 74 0.63 4.91 -8.19
C GLY A 74 -0.16 3.99 -9.11
N ILE A 75 -0.64 2.88 -8.59
CA ILE A 75 -1.37 1.85 -9.33
C ILE A 75 -2.76 1.71 -8.74
N ASP A 76 -3.76 1.88 -9.58
CA ASP A 76 -5.16 1.69 -9.19
C ASP A 76 -6.00 1.28 -10.41
N ALA A 77 -7.17 0.69 -10.16
CA ALA A 77 -8.16 0.35 -11.18
C ALA A 77 -9.36 1.32 -11.19
N ASP A 78 -9.46 2.18 -10.17
CA ASP A 78 -10.58 3.09 -10.00
C ASP A 78 -10.42 4.35 -10.86
N PRO A 79 -11.28 4.55 -11.87
CA PRO A 79 -11.17 5.68 -12.78
C PRO A 79 -11.47 7.02 -12.12
N VAL A 80 -12.26 7.07 -11.03
CA VAL A 80 -12.53 8.30 -10.28
C VAL A 80 -11.27 8.73 -9.55
N SER A 81 -10.70 7.83 -8.75
CA SER A 81 -9.47 8.06 -8.00
C SER A 81 -8.32 8.49 -8.91
N LEU A 82 -8.10 7.76 -10.00
CA LEU A 82 -7.03 8.08 -10.96
C LEU A 82 -7.24 9.42 -11.65
N THR A 83 -8.50 9.78 -11.96
CA THR A 83 -8.80 11.08 -12.58
C THR A 83 -8.50 12.22 -11.62
N LEU A 84 -8.94 12.09 -10.37
CA LEU A 84 -8.64 13.06 -9.31
C LEU A 84 -7.14 13.22 -9.10
N GLY A 85 -6.40 12.12 -8.93
CA GLY A 85 -4.96 12.15 -8.71
C GLY A 85 -4.19 12.77 -9.88
N ARG A 86 -4.53 12.40 -11.12
CA ARG A 86 -3.89 12.95 -12.32
C ARG A 86 -4.14 14.44 -12.48
N ALA A 87 -5.34 14.92 -12.17
CA ALA A 87 -5.68 16.35 -12.25
C ALA A 87 -4.99 17.13 -11.13
N ALA A 88 -5.16 16.71 -9.88
CA ALA A 88 -4.63 17.42 -8.70
C ALA A 88 -3.11 17.49 -8.67
N TYR A 89 -2.44 16.43 -9.08
CA TYR A 89 -0.98 16.26 -8.97
C TYR A 89 -0.27 16.30 -10.32
N SER A 90 -0.91 16.83 -11.36
CA SER A 90 -0.26 17.09 -12.65
C SER A 90 0.99 17.94 -12.45
N GLY A 91 2.12 17.46 -12.93
CA GLY A 91 3.41 18.16 -12.81
C GLY A 91 4.15 17.95 -11.49
N VAL A 92 3.69 17.09 -10.59
CA VAL A 92 4.49 16.67 -9.42
C VAL A 92 5.64 15.79 -9.91
N PRO A 93 6.92 16.24 -9.74
CA PRO A 93 8.06 15.47 -10.21
C PRO A 93 8.12 14.10 -9.54
N GLY A 94 8.44 13.06 -10.29
CA GLY A 94 8.58 11.70 -9.78
C GLY A 94 7.26 10.95 -9.56
N LEU A 95 6.09 11.56 -9.76
CA LEU A 95 4.80 10.87 -9.65
C LEU A 95 4.23 10.50 -11.02
N ARG A 96 3.81 9.25 -11.17
CA ARG A 96 2.97 8.82 -12.30
C ARG A 96 1.90 7.84 -11.84
N PHE A 97 0.78 7.80 -12.54
CA PHE A 97 -0.35 6.92 -12.26
C PHE A 97 -0.51 5.89 -13.38
N ALA A 98 -0.64 4.63 -13.00
CA ALA A 98 -0.93 3.50 -13.87
C ALA A 98 -2.37 3.00 -13.62
N ASP A 99 -3.18 2.95 -14.69
CA ASP A 99 -4.52 2.37 -14.66
C ASP A 99 -4.40 0.86 -14.89
N LEU A 100 -4.32 0.11 -13.80
CA LEU A 100 -4.12 -1.33 -13.82
C LEU A 100 -4.95 -2.00 -12.72
N ASP A 101 -5.56 -3.11 -13.09
CA ASP A 101 -6.31 -3.96 -12.16
C ASP A 101 -5.39 -5.09 -11.67
N LEU A 102 -5.16 -5.15 -10.37
CA LEU A 102 -4.32 -6.16 -9.71
C LEU A 102 -4.89 -7.58 -9.85
N ARG A 103 -6.19 -7.71 -10.13
CA ARG A 103 -6.87 -8.99 -10.37
C ARG A 103 -6.53 -9.60 -11.73
N VAL A 104 -5.94 -8.81 -12.63
CA VAL A 104 -5.52 -9.28 -13.96
C VAL A 104 -4.09 -9.78 -13.90
N PRO A 105 -3.81 -11.08 -14.04
CA PRO A 105 -2.46 -11.62 -14.00
C PRO A 105 -1.51 -10.95 -14.98
N GLY A 106 -0.24 -10.80 -14.59
CA GLY A 106 0.78 -10.19 -15.42
C GLY A 106 0.71 -8.66 -15.47
N TRP A 107 -0.04 -8.01 -14.57
CA TRP A 107 -0.11 -6.55 -14.50
C TRP A 107 1.25 -5.85 -14.35
N PRO A 108 2.30 -6.41 -13.69
CA PRO A 108 3.58 -5.71 -13.57
C PRO A 108 4.28 -5.48 -14.92
N ALA A 109 4.09 -6.36 -15.89
CA ALA A 109 4.64 -6.17 -17.25
C ALA A 109 4.06 -4.93 -17.95
N ARG A 110 2.91 -4.45 -17.52
CA ARG A 110 2.22 -3.27 -18.06
C ARG A 110 2.61 -1.97 -17.37
N LEU A 111 3.43 -2.04 -16.31
CA LEU A 111 3.90 -0.84 -15.58
C LEU A 111 4.86 0.02 -16.36
N GLY A 112 5.51 -0.53 -17.40
CA GLY A 112 6.53 0.17 -18.17
C GLY A 112 7.77 0.49 -17.32
N LEU A 113 8.15 -0.43 -16.42
CA LEU A 113 9.33 -0.29 -15.55
C LEU A 113 10.65 -0.26 -16.31
N ASP A 114 10.66 -0.68 -17.58
CA ASP A 114 11.82 -0.58 -18.47
C ASP A 114 12.35 0.87 -18.58
N ARG A 115 11.47 1.86 -18.40
CA ARG A 115 11.82 3.28 -18.39
C ARG A 115 12.69 3.67 -17.19
N GLU A 116 12.58 2.94 -16.10
CA GLU A 116 13.31 3.23 -14.86
C GLU A 116 14.69 2.57 -14.83
N ALA A 117 15.00 1.66 -15.79
CA ALA A 117 16.24 0.91 -15.91
C ALA A 117 16.64 0.16 -14.61
N ARG A 118 15.70 -0.05 -13.68
CA ARG A 118 15.93 -0.71 -12.39
C ARG A 118 14.66 -1.30 -11.81
N ALA A 119 14.83 -2.34 -10.98
CA ALA A 119 13.73 -2.93 -10.22
C ALA A 119 13.28 -1.99 -9.09
N PRO A 120 11.99 -2.00 -8.70
CA PRO A 120 11.47 -1.23 -7.59
C PRO A 120 12.15 -1.60 -6.25
N ASP A 121 12.40 -0.57 -5.44
CA ASP A 121 13.00 -0.71 -4.11
C ASP A 121 11.97 -1.12 -3.06
N ALA A 122 10.74 -0.65 -3.21
CA ALA A 122 9.63 -0.95 -2.32
C ALA A 122 8.30 -0.98 -3.07
N ALA A 123 7.36 -1.78 -2.54
CA ALA A 123 5.94 -1.69 -2.80
C ALA A 123 5.25 -1.27 -1.51
N VAL A 124 4.35 -0.31 -1.58
CA VAL A 124 3.56 0.18 -0.46
C VAL A 124 2.09 0.05 -0.78
N SER A 125 1.27 -0.20 0.22
CA SER A 125 -0.19 -0.23 0.10
C SER A 125 -0.83 0.30 1.37
N THR A 126 -1.98 0.91 1.24
CA THR A 126 -2.76 1.32 2.41
C THR A 126 -4.26 1.21 2.13
N THR A 127 -4.95 0.40 2.95
CA THR A 127 -6.41 0.19 2.85
C THR A 127 -6.90 -0.17 1.44
N ALA A 128 -6.14 -1.01 0.76
CA ALA A 128 -6.45 -1.39 -0.61
C ALA A 128 -6.48 -2.92 -0.83
N LEU A 129 -5.54 -3.67 -0.25
CA LEU A 129 -5.42 -5.10 -0.54
C LEU A 129 -6.56 -5.94 0.05
N HIS A 130 -7.30 -5.41 1.02
CA HIS A 130 -8.50 -6.06 1.56
C HIS A 130 -9.66 -6.15 0.54
N TRP A 131 -9.58 -5.47 -0.59
CA TRP A 131 -10.53 -5.61 -1.70
C TRP A 131 -10.31 -6.87 -2.53
N LEU A 132 -9.15 -7.51 -2.42
CA LEU A 132 -8.81 -8.72 -3.14
C LEU A 132 -9.33 -9.96 -2.42
N THR A 133 -9.77 -10.96 -3.17
CA THR A 133 -9.97 -12.30 -2.64
C THR A 133 -8.63 -12.92 -2.25
N GLU A 134 -8.62 -13.94 -1.40
CA GLU A 134 -7.37 -14.59 -1.01
C GLU A 134 -6.54 -15.11 -2.20
N PRO A 135 -7.10 -15.76 -3.24
CA PRO A 135 -6.32 -16.14 -4.42
C PRO A 135 -5.71 -14.96 -5.17
N GLU A 136 -6.44 -13.84 -5.31
CA GLU A 136 -5.95 -12.61 -5.95
C GLU A 136 -4.85 -11.93 -5.13
N LEU A 137 -5.00 -11.91 -3.80
CA LEU A 137 -3.99 -11.41 -2.88
C LEU A 137 -2.68 -12.22 -2.99
N ARG A 138 -2.77 -13.56 -2.98
CA ARG A 138 -1.61 -14.45 -3.16
C ARG A 138 -0.92 -14.23 -4.51
N ALA A 139 -1.68 -14.08 -5.59
CA ALA A 139 -1.15 -13.77 -6.91
C ALA A 139 -0.45 -12.41 -6.93
N THR A 140 -1.07 -11.38 -6.35
CA THR A 140 -0.50 -10.03 -6.25
C THR A 140 0.83 -10.03 -5.49
N TYR A 141 0.93 -10.74 -4.37
CA TYR A 141 2.19 -10.84 -3.62
C TYR A 141 3.28 -11.59 -4.40
N ALA A 142 2.92 -12.66 -5.12
CA ALA A 142 3.87 -13.38 -5.97
C ALA A 142 4.39 -12.49 -7.13
N GLU A 143 3.51 -11.72 -7.75
CA GLU A 143 3.90 -10.77 -8.80
C GLU A 143 4.78 -9.64 -8.27
N LEU A 144 4.46 -9.09 -7.09
CA LEU A 144 5.31 -8.08 -6.43
C LEU A 144 6.68 -8.64 -6.08
N ALA A 145 6.74 -9.87 -5.54
CA ALA A 145 8.01 -10.54 -5.25
C ALA A 145 8.87 -10.74 -6.49
N SER A 146 8.25 -10.92 -7.67
CA SER A 146 8.96 -11.13 -8.94
C SER A 146 9.60 -9.86 -9.52
N VAL A 147 9.08 -8.68 -9.17
CA VAL A 147 9.53 -7.40 -9.74
C VAL A 147 10.34 -6.54 -8.78
N LEU A 148 10.18 -6.72 -7.48
CA LEU A 148 10.98 -6.03 -6.47
C LEU A 148 12.44 -6.49 -6.54
N ARG A 149 13.37 -5.55 -6.25
CA ARG A 149 14.79 -5.93 -6.15
C ARG A 149 15.04 -6.90 -4.99
N PRO A 150 16.12 -7.68 -5.03
CA PRO A 150 16.57 -8.42 -3.85
C PRO A 150 16.76 -7.51 -2.63
N GLY A 151 16.21 -7.90 -1.48
CA GLY A 151 16.13 -7.06 -0.29
C GLY A 151 15.12 -5.93 -0.40
N GLY A 152 14.26 -5.92 -1.42
CA GLY A 152 13.15 -4.99 -1.56
C GLY A 152 12.06 -5.23 -0.51
N LEU A 153 11.28 -4.18 -0.24
CA LEU A 153 10.28 -4.15 0.83
C LEU A 153 8.88 -4.20 0.24
N LEU A 154 7.98 -4.88 0.96
CA LEU A 154 6.55 -4.66 0.84
C LEU A 154 6.03 -4.14 2.17
N LEU A 155 5.28 -3.05 2.16
CA LEU A 155 4.68 -2.40 3.31
C LEU A 155 3.17 -2.28 3.08
N ASP A 156 2.38 -2.92 3.93
CA ASP A 156 0.92 -2.91 3.83
C ASP A 156 0.30 -2.39 5.12
N GLY A 157 -0.34 -1.22 5.02
CA GLY A 157 -1.02 -0.57 6.12
C GLY A 157 -2.52 -0.79 6.04
N ASP A 158 -3.07 -1.64 6.91
CA ASP A 158 -4.50 -1.95 6.89
C ASP A 158 -5.03 -2.35 8.28
N HIS A 159 -6.34 -2.60 8.35
CA HIS A 159 -6.97 -3.28 9.47
C HIS A 159 -6.77 -4.79 9.32
N PHE A 160 -5.83 -5.33 10.10
CA PHE A 160 -5.57 -6.77 10.11
C PHE A 160 -6.25 -7.40 11.32
N THR A 161 -7.31 -8.15 11.07
CA THR A 161 -8.09 -8.85 12.10
C THR A 161 -7.40 -10.13 12.56
N LEU A 162 -7.82 -10.62 13.72
CA LEU A 162 -7.45 -11.94 14.22
C LEU A 162 -8.48 -12.97 13.78
N ASP A 163 -8.06 -14.18 13.49
CA ASP A 163 -8.99 -15.27 13.22
C ASP A 163 -9.84 -15.56 14.45
N ALA A 164 -11.15 -15.37 14.32
CA ALA A 164 -12.10 -15.61 15.40
C ALA A 164 -12.28 -17.11 15.74
N LYS A 165 -11.87 -18.02 14.85
CA LYS A 165 -11.87 -19.48 15.12
C LYS A 165 -10.69 -19.86 16.01
N GLU A 166 -9.53 -19.27 15.77
CA GLU A 166 -8.31 -19.54 16.55
C GLU A 166 -8.24 -18.71 17.85
N SER A 167 -8.69 -17.46 17.80
CA SER A 167 -8.58 -16.50 18.89
C SER A 167 -9.88 -15.75 19.17
N PRO A 168 -10.98 -16.45 19.55
CA PRO A 168 -12.32 -15.85 19.63
C PRO A 168 -12.44 -14.73 20.68
N VAL A 169 -11.71 -14.82 21.78
CA VAL A 169 -11.72 -13.81 22.84
C VAL A 169 -10.98 -12.56 22.38
N LEU A 170 -9.78 -12.72 21.81
CA LEU A 170 -8.97 -11.59 21.34
C LEU A 170 -9.63 -10.87 20.16
N ALA A 171 -10.22 -11.61 19.22
CA ALA A 171 -10.96 -11.04 18.10
C ALA A 171 -12.12 -10.17 18.58
N ARG A 172 -12.91 -10.68 19.54
CA ARG A 172 -14.01 -9.92 20.17
C ARG A 172 -13.52 -8.68 20.91
N LEU A 173 -12.42 -8.79 21.67
CA LEU A 173 -11.84 -7.64 22.40
C LEU A 173 -11.33 -6.58 21.43
N SER A 174 -10.64 -6.96 20.36
CA SER A 174 -10.16 -6.05 19.32
C SER A 174 -11.33 -5.28 18.68
N GLN A 175 -12.38 -6.00 18.28
CA GLN A 175 -13.60 -5.38 17.75
C GLN A 175 -14.26 -4.41 18.76
N ALA A 176 -14.36 -4.79 20.03
CA ALA A 176 -14.95 -3.94 21.07
C ALA A 176 -14.12 -2.67 21.31
N LEU A 177 -12.79 -2.77 21.27
CA LEU A 177 -11.90 -1.60 21.39
C LEU A 177 -12.10 -0.64 20.23
N ARG A 178 -12.16 -1.12 18.99
CA ARG A 178 -12.43 -0.31 17.81
C ARG A 178 -13.79 0.41 17.91
N GLN A 179 -14.85 -0.32 18.24
CA GLN A 179 -16.18 0.27 18.40
C GLN A 179 -16.22 1.36 19.46
N ARG A 180 -15.54 1.17 20.61
CA ARG A 180 -15.48 2.17 21.66
C ARG A 180 -14.66 3.40 21.27
N GLU A 181 -13.61 3.22 20.48
CA GLU A 181 -12.83 4.32 19.94
C GLU A 181 -13.66 5.15 18.97
N ASP A 182 -14.33 4.50 18.04
CA ASP A 182 -15.25 5.12 17.09
C ASP A 182 -16.34 5.94 17.81
N GLN A 183 -17.02 5.34 18.80
CA GLN A 183 -18.02 6.04 19.60
C GLN A 183 -17.48 7.25 20.37
N ARG A 184 -16.22 7.20 20.84
CA ARG A 184 -15.60 8.35 21.51
C ARG A 184 -15.26 9.48 20.57
N ARG A 185 -14.84 9.14 19.35
CA ARG A 185 -14.45 10.12 18.33
C ARG A 185 -15.66 10.76 17.66
N PHE A 186 -16.67 9.97 17.38
CA PHE A 186 -17.85 10.36 16.60
C PHE A 186 -19.15 10.04 17.35
N PRO A 187 -19.41 10.69 18.51
CA PRO A 187 -20.63 10.41 19.29
C PRO A 187 -21.94 10.74 18.55
N GLY A 188 -21.85 11.58 17.49
CA GLY A 188 -22.96 11.94 16.62
C GLY A 188 -22.98 11.22 15.26
N GLY A 189 -22.11 10.21 15.09
CA GLY A 189 -21.87 9.56 13.79
C GLY A 189 -20.82 10.31 12.96
N HIS A 190 -20.38 9.66 11.88
CA HIS A 190 -19.39 10.24 10.96
C HIS A 190 -19.97 11.40 10.18
N PRO A 191 -19.26 12.54 10.03
CA PRO A 191 -19.73 13.72 9.27
C PRO A 191 -19.99 13.39 7.78
N GLU A 192 -19.10 12.64 7.15
CA GLU A 192 -19.27 12.16 5.78
C GLU A 192 -18.82 10.69 5.67
N GLY A 193 -19.79 9.78 5.66
CA GLY A 193 -19.48 8.35 5.46
C GLY A 193 -19.09 8.04 4.01
N TRP A 194 -18.50 6.85 3.80
CA TRP A 194 -18.10 6.31 2.50
C TRP A 194 -19.19 6.48 1.41
N HIS A 195 -20.41 6.08 1.70
CA HIS A 195 -21.50 6.14 0.73
C HIS A 195 -21.86 7.58 0.33
N ALA A 196 -21.87 8.50 1.31
CA ALA A 196 -22.19 9.90 1.04
C ALA A 196 -21.16 10.57 0.11
N TRP A 197 -19.88 10.22 0.24
CA TRP A 197 -18.84 10.69 -0.67
C TRP A 197 -19.07 10.20 -2.10
N TRP A 198 -19.38 8.90 -2.27
CA TRP A 198 -19.65 8.31 -3.59
C TRP A 198 -20.93 8.84 -4.22
N ASP A 199 -21.99 9.06 -3.43
CA ASP A 199 -23.24 9.66 -3.90
C ASP A 199 -23.01 11.10 -4.41
N ALA A 200 -22.19 11.86 -3.68
CA ALA A 200 -21.82 13.20 -4.11
C ALA A 200 -20.96 13.18 -5.38
N ALA A 201 -20.01 12.27 -5.49
CA ALA A 201 -19.18 12.10 -6.70
C ALA A 201 -20.05 11.69 -7.91
N ALA A 202 -21.05 10.85 -7.70
CA ALA A 202 -21.99 10.46 -8.76
C ALA A 202 -22.90 11.62 -9.21
N ALA A 203 -23.20 12.56 -8.31
CA ALA A 203 -24.00 13.74 -8.60
C ALA A 203 -23.19 14.89 -9.26
N ASP A 204 -21.86 14.86 -9.16
CA ASP A 204 -20.99 15.86 -9.77
C ASP A 204 -20.84 15.61 -11.28
N PRO A 205 -21.22 16.58 -12.15
CA PRO A 205 -21.11 16.44 -13.60
C PRO A 205 -19.69 16.12 -14.10
N ALA A 206 -18.64 16.54 -13.39
CA ALA A 206 -17.26 16.27 -13.74
C ALA A 206 -16.84 14.83 -13.43
N LEU A 207 -17.46 14.18 -12.43
CA LEU A 207 -17.12 12.85 -11.95
C LEU A 207 -18.11 11.75 -12.34
N ALA A 208 -19.38 12.10 -12.61
CA ALA A 208 -20.45 11.14 -12.89
C ALA A 208 -20.10 10.10 -13.97
N GLY A 209 -19.41 10.52 -15.03
CA GLY A 209 -18.97 9.62 -16.10
C GLY A 209 -17.91 8.62 -15.62
N HIS A 210 -17.02 9.02 -14.73
CA HIS A 210 -16.01 8.16 -14.12
C HIS A 210 -16.63 7.21 -13.09
N VAL A 211 -17.63 7.67 -12.33
CA VAL A 211 -18.40 6.79 -11.43
C VAL A 211 -19.14 5.71 -12.22
N ALA A 212 -19.76 6.06 -13.36
CA ALA A 212 -20.38 5.09 -14.24
C ALA A 212 -19.36 4.07 -14.83
N GLU A 213 -18.17 4.52 -15.17
CA GLU A 213 -17.07 3.63 -15.62
C GLU A 213 -16.60 2.71 -14.51
N ARG A 214 -16.44 3.21 -13.28
CA ARG A 214 -16.11 2.42 -12.09
C ARG A 214 -17.09 1.26 -11.90
N ALA A 215 -18.39 1.55 -12.03
CA ALA A 215 -19.42 0.53 -11.92
C ALA A 215 -19.32 -0.52 -13.05
N ARG A 216 -19.02 -0.11 -14.29
CA ARG A 216 -18.81 -1.04 -15.41
C ARG A 216 -17.60 -1.95 -15.21
N ARG A 217 -16.50 -1.41 -14.66
CA ARG A 217 -15.29 -2.18 -14.33
C ARG A 217 -15.48 -3.08 -13.11
N ARG A 218 -16.56 -2.93 -12.35
CA ARG A 218 -16.84 -3.68 -11.13
C ARG A 218 -15.65 -3.61 -10.14
N VAL A 219 -15.12 -2.40 -9.95
CA VAL A 219 -13.94 -2.18 -9.11
C VAL A 219 -14.16 -2.67 -7.68
N ASP A 220 -15.38 -2.52 -7.17
CA ASP A 220 -15.81 -2.92 -5.81
C ASP A 220 -16.34 -4.37 -5.72
N ALA A 221 -16.32 -5.14 -6.81
CA ALA A 221 -16.87 -6.49 -6.81
C ALA A 221 -16.04 -7.54 -6.04
N GLY A 222 -14.85 -7.18 -5.56
CA GLY A 222 -13.94 -8.06 -4.83
C GLY A 222 -14.11 -8.06 -3.31
N HIS A 223 -14.92 -7.17 -2.73
CA HIS A 223 -15.07 -7.07 -1.28
C HIS A 223 -16.00 -8.17 -0.72
N HIS A 224 -15.48 -9.36 -0.56
CA HIS A 224 -16.27 -10.57 -0.27
C HIS A 224 -15.96 -11.24 1.06
N GLY A 225 -15.53 -10.54 2.08
CA GLY A 225 -15.45 -11.15 3.40
C GLY A 225 -14.23 -10.81 4.23
N THR A 226 -14.13 -11.48 5.37
CA THR A 226 -13.13 -11.22 6.40
C THR A 226 -11.78 -11.88 6.11
N GLU A 227 -11.69 -12.78 5.15
CA GLU A 227 -10.49 -13.60 4.91
C GLU A 227 -9.30 -12.78 4.39
N SER A 228 -9.55 -11.82 3.51
CA SER A 228 -8.52 -10.94 2.97
C SER A 228 -7.99 -9.92 4.00
N THR A 229 -8.64 -9.77 5.14
CA THR A 229 -8.21 -8.86 6.22
C THR A 229 -7.53 -9.59 7.38
N MET A 230 -7.46 -10.92 7.37
CA MET A 230 -6.82 -11.68 8.45
C MET A 230 -5.30 -11.59 8.37
N LEU A 231 -4.66 -11.19 9.48
CA LEU A 231 -3.21 -11.08 9.56
C LEU A 231 -2.49 -12.38 9.16
N GLY A 232 -3.01 -13.54 9.62
CA GLY A 232 -2.44 -14.86 9.32
C GLY A 232 -2.40 -15.12 7.81
N THR A 233 -3.49 -14.86 7.09
CA THR A 233 -3.59 -15.01 5.64
C THR A 233 -2.52 -14.20 4.91
N HIS A 234 -2.34 -12.92 5.29
CA HIS A 234 -1.31 -12.06 4.69
C HIS A 234 0.10 -12.58 4.96
N VAL A 235 0.40 -12.96 6.22
CA VAL A 235 1.72 -13.51 6.60
C VAL A 235 2.05 -14.79 5.84
N GLU A 236 1.11 -15.70 5.72
CA GLU A 236 1.28 -16.95 4.97
C GLU A 236 1.46 -16.69 3.47
N ALA A 237 0.63 -15.83 2.89
CA ALA A 237 0.71 -15.48 1.48
C ALA A 237 2.05 -14.81 1.11
N LEU A 238 2.55 -13.90 1.95
CA LEU A 238 3.84 -13.24 1.77
C LEU A 238 5.01 -14.23 1.86
N LYS A 239 4.98 -15.13 2.86
CA LYS A 239 6.00 -16.18 2.97
C LYS A 239 5.98 -17.13 1.76
N ALA A 240 4.79 -17.52 1.31
CA ALA A 240 4.62 -18.37 0.13
C ALA A 240 5.11 -17.67 -1.16
N ALA A 241 5.00 -16.34 -1.25
CA ALA A 241 5.54 -15.54 -2.34
C ALA A 241 7.07 -15.37 -2.31
N GLY A 242 7.75 -15.83 -1.24
CA GLY A 242 9.21 -15.80 -1.15
C GLY A 242 9.79 -14.68 -0.30
N PHE A 243 8.97 -13.92 0.43
CA PHE A 243 9.48 -12.96 1.41
C PHE A 243 10.09 -13.71 2.61
N ALA A 244 11.34 -13.39 2.95
CA ALA A 244 12.10 -14.07 3.99
C ALA A 244 11.74 -13.62 5.41
N GLU A 245 11.43 -12.34 5.56
CA GLU A 245 11.04 -11.74 6.83
C GLU A 245 9.65 -11.11 6.67
N VAL A 246 8.75 -11.39 7.61
CA VAL A 246 7.40 -10.80 7.62
C VAL A 246 7.04 -10.48 9.07
N GLY A 247 6.66 -9.23 9.34
CA GLY A 247 6.33 -8.78 10.68
C GLY A 247 5.62 -7.42 10.70
N THR A 248 5.04 -7.08 11.85
CA THR A 248 4.39 -5.79 12.08
C THR A 248 5.42 -4.78 12.60
N LEU A 249 5.54 -3.62 11.94
CA LEU A 249 6.42 -2.52 12.35
C LEU A 249 5.71 -1.48 13.22
N TRP A 250 4.43 -1.23 12.96
CA TRP A 250 3.60 -0.28 13.70
C TRP A 250 2.21 -0.86 13.91
N GLN A 251 1.62 -0.57 15.06
CA GLN A 251 0.27 -1.07 15.39
C GLN A 251 -0.45 -0.15 16.37
N ARG A 252 -1.73 0.08 16.08
CA ARG A 252 -2.70 0.62 17.04
C ARG A 252 -4.03 -0.15 16.90
N GLY A 253 -4.35 -0.95 17.90
CA GLY A 253 -5.50 -1.88 17.80
C GLY A 253 -5.29 -2.92 16.69
N ASP A 254 -6.23 -2.99 15.76
CA ASP A 254 -6.16 -3.81 14.55
C ASP A 254 -5.59 -3.04 13.34
N ASN A 255 -5.43 -1.72 13.45
CA ASN A 255 -4.73 -0.92 12.46
C ASN A 255 -3.22 -1.19 12.56
N ARG A 256 -2.62 -1.77 11.52
CA ARG A 256 -1.23 -2.24 11.52
C ARG A 256 -0.50 -1.84 10.25
N LEU A 257 0.81 -1.73 10.36
CA LEU A 257 1.73 -1.68 9.24
C LEU A 257 2.49 -3.01 9.20
N LEU A 258 2.10 -3.88 8.27
CA LEU A 258 2.80 -5.12 7.99
C LEU A 258 3.96 -4.84 7.03
N CYS A 259 5.12 -5.38 7.33
CA CYS A 259 6.31 -5.30 6.49
C CYS A 259 6.78 -6.69 6.10
N ALA A 260 7.15 -6.84 4.83
CA ALA A 260 7.79 -8.04 4.30
C ALA A 260 9.04 -7.68 3.51
N VAL A 261 10.10 -8.49 3.64
CA VAL A 261 11.40 -8.24 3.04
C VAL A 261 11.80 -9.41 2.17
N LEU A 262 12.14 -9.15 0.90
CA LEU A 262 12.71 -10.17 0.03
C LEU A 262 14.14 -10.54 0.48
N PRO A 263 14.57 -11.82 0.27
CA PRO A 263 15.92 -12.23 0.62
C PRO A 263 16.95 -11.44 -0.20
N ARG A 264 18.08 -11.10 0.43
CA ARG A 264 19.24 -10.59 -0.29
C ARG A 264 20.08 -11.77 -0.78
N PRO A 265 20.73 -11.68 -1.96
CA PRO A 265 21.72 -12.66 -2.33
C PRO A 265 22.74 -12.78 -1.19
N GLN A 266 23.03 -14.00 -0.75
CA GLN A 266 24.14 -14.19 0.18
C GLN A 266 25.41 -13.70 -0.52
N SER A 267 26.10 -12.72 0.07
CA SER A 267 27.45 -12.42 -0.33
C SER A 267 28.25 -13.70 -0.14
N SER A 268 28.75 -14.30 -1.24
CA SER A 268 29.67 -15.43 -1.14
C SER A 268 30.88 -14.93 -0.36
N SER A 269 30.92 -15.24 0.93
CA SER A 269 32.13 -15.13 1.70
C SER A 269 33.15 -16.07 1.04
N ALA A 270 34.11 -15.50 0.32
CA ALA A 270 35.24 -16.27 -0.17
C ALA A 270 35.83 -17.09 0.99
N PRO A 271 36.08 -18.40 0.79
CA PRO A 271 36.64 -19.19 1.85
C PRO A 271 37.99 -18.58 2.27
N GLY A 272 38.09 -18.26 3.55
CA GLY A 272 39.20 -17.56 4.16
C GLY A 272 40.54 -18.10 3.66
N GLY A 273 41.39 -17.20 3.18
CA GLY A 273 42.77 -17.47 2.89
C GLY A 273 43.43 -18.11 4.09
N ARG A 274 43.97 -19.30 3.90
CA ARG A 274 44.79 -19.99 4.92
C ARG A 274 45.85 -19.02 5.41
N VAL A 275 45.76 -18.63 6.67
CA VAL A 275 46.87 -18.04 7.39
C VAL A 275 47.99 -19.09 7.35
N ARG A 276 49.01 -18.85 6.54
CA ARG A 276 50.26 -19.63 6.58
C ARG A 276 50.93 -19.32 7.94
N ASP A 277 50.90 -20.31 8.80
CA ASP A 277 51.67 -20.39 10.02
C ASP A 277 53.16 -20.30 9.65
N ALA A 278 53.76 -19.14 9.87
CA ALA A 278 55.21 -18.96 9.79
C ALA A 278 55.77 -19.18 11.17
N ALA A 279 56.10 -20.47 11.40
CA ALA A 279 56.80 -20.91 12.57
C ALA A 279 58.26 -20.37 12.63
N ARG A 280 58.63 -19.96 13.81
CA ARG A 280 59.99 -20.10 14.43
C ARG A 280 61.15 -19.46 13.70
N ARG A 281 61.82 -18.53 14.39
CA ARG A 281 63.24 -18.55 14.81
C ARG A 281 63.48 -17.39 15.77
N ARG A 282 63.74 -17.78 17.03
CA ARG A 282 64.99 -17.65 17.81
C ARG A 282 65.65 -16.24 17.72
N TYR A 283 65.62 -15.49 18.77
CA TYR A 283 66.69 -15.34 19.83
C TYR A 283 66.10 -14.68 21.05
#